data_1a9544bc15d9ac681adfc96a31b8da71
#
_entry.id   1a9544bc15d9ac681adfc96a31b8da71
#
_cell.length_a   1.000
_cell.length_b   1.000
_cell.length_c   1.000
_cell.angle_alpha   90.00
_cell.angle_beta   90.00
_cell.angle_gamma   90.00
#
_symmetry.space_group_name_H-M   'P 1'
#
loop_
_entity.id
_entity.type
_entity.pdbx_description
1 polymer ?
#
loop_
_entity_poly.entity_id
_entity_poly.type
_entity_poly.pdbx_seq_one_letter_code
_entity_poly.pdbx_strand_id
1 'polypeptide(L)'
;MIDNHRIQFERPNLPELIKENTVVDLHFHSHYSDGFNTVEAIARKAHDLGIGIAVTDHNEIRGAVEIDGYSDVLSIPGIEMTSKEGTHILIYFYHIENLEVFYKDHVIPYMGNEIMSSTTLEMEEIIKRARKFKTVIIFPHPFCGIYTGIQNSYFSEDRRERIFPMVDGVEVINSENMNKSNLRSALLGFNLGKGITGGSDGHRISQMGKVVTYATCKRSRKAFLDAIKKKKTKVVGKEIDLIRKVTSNGVKLRTNLKNYPDLVEKNLKYSYTVINSKSKEIKENVKRSLNGKKRGRQKKYRVL
;
A
#
# COMPACT_ATOMS: atom_id res chain seq x y z
N MET A 1 24.23 8.99 -12.76
CA MET A 1 24.07 9.46 -11.37
C MET A 1 22.73 8.97 -10.86
N ILE A 2 22.70 8.17 -9.81
CA ILE A 2 21.47 7.75 -9.15
C ILE A 2 20.98 8.97 -8.38
N ASP A 3 19.80 9.49 -8.74
CA ASP A 3 19.18 10.63 -8.05
C ASP A 3 18.75 10.17 -6.65
N ASN A 4 19.64 10.35 -5.67
CA ASN A 4 19.44 9.97 -4.26
C ASN A 4 18.30 10.76 -3.57
N HIS A 5 17.65 11.68 -4.28
CA HIS A 5 16.59 12.55 -3.73
C HIS A 5 15.17 12.14 -4.13
N ARG A 6 14.98 10.92 -4.67
CA ARG A 6 13.64 10.50 -5.10
C ARG A 6 12.70 10.15 -3.94
N ILE A 7 13.22 9.85 -2.76
CA ILE A 7 12.45 9.47 -1.57
C ILE A 7 12.92 10.36 -0.42
N GLN A 8 11.99 11.15 0.15
CA GLN A 8 12.27 12.11 1.21
C GLN A 8 11.37 11.81 2.43
N PHE A 9 11.99 11.52 3.57
CA PHE A 9 11.30 11.20 4.83
C PHE A 9 11.09 12.46 5.68
N GLU A 10 10.31 13.41 5.14
CA GLU A 10 10.02 14.69 5.79
C GLU A 10 8.58 15.12 5.52
N ARG A 11 8.12 16.17 6.21
CA ARG A 11 6.79 16.72 5.91
C ARG A 11 6.80 17.41 4.55
N PRO A 12 5.82 17.10 3.65
CA PRO A 12 5.72 17.77 2.37
C PRO A 12 5.48 19.28 2.54
N ASN A 13 6.27 20.09 1.84
CA ASN A 13 5.96 21.50 1.63
C ASN A 13 5.09 21.61 0.37
N LEU A 14 3.79 21.33 0.52
CA LEU A 14 2.86 21.30 -0.61
C LEU A 14 2.83 22.60 -1.41
N PRO A 15 2.76 23.81 -0.79
CA PRO A 15 2.77 25.07 -1.53
C PRO A 15 3.98 25.24 -2.44
N GLU A 16 5.13 24.68 -2.08
CA GLU A 16 6.32 24.75 -2.92
C GLU A 16 6.31 23.67 -4.01
N LEU A 17 5.93 22.44 -3.64
CA LEU A 17 5.91 21.32 -4.57
C LEU A 17 4.95 21.52 -5.75
N ILE A 18 3.78 22.13 -5.52
CA ILE A 18 2.76 22.30 -6.57
C ILE A 18 3.13 23.37 -7.61
N LYS A 19 4.12 24.23 -7.35
CA LYS A 19 4.55 25.25 -8.31
C LYS A 19 5.11 24.64 -9.60
N GLU A 20 5.87 23.56 -9.47
CA GLU A 20 6.61 22.96 -10.59
C GLU A 20 6.19 21.52 -10.90
N ASN A 21 5.40 20.91 -10.02
CA ASN A 21 5.08 19.50 -10.12
C ASN A 21 3.58 19.24 -10.09
N THR A 22 3.18 18.16 -10.73
CA THR A 22 1.91 17.50 -10.41
C THR A 22 2.11 16.67 -9.16
N VAL A 23 1.36 16.99 -8.11
CA VAL A 23 1.43 16.37 -6.79
C VAL A 23 0.13 15.61 -6.52
N VAL A 24 0.20 14.36 -6.11
CA VAL A 24 -0.97 13.50 -5.87
C VAL A 24 -0.79 12.69 -4.60
N ASP A 25 -1.81 12.65 -3.76
CA ASP A 25 -1.95 11.62 -2.71
C ASP A 25 -2.62 10.40 -3.35
N LEU A 26 -1.87 9.31 -3.50
CA LEU A 26 -2.28 8.15 -4.30
C LEU A 26 -3.01 7.07 -3.50
N HIS A 27 -3.20 7.24 -2.18
CA HIS A 27 -3.81 6.23 -1.35
C HIS A 27 -4.68 6.90 -0.27
N PHE A 28 -6.00 6.89 -0.49
CA PHE A 28 -6.94 7.52 0.42
C PHE A 28 -8.28 6.79 0.42
N HIS A 29 -8.94 6.71 1.60
CA HIS A 29 -10.19 5.99 1.78
C HIS A 29 -11.34 6.95 2.09
N SER A 30 -12.50 6.67 1.49
CA SER A 30 -13.75 7.37 1.73
C SER A 30 -14.68 6.59 2.67
N HIS A 31 -15.82 7.19 2.98
CA HIS A 31 -16.88 6.53 3.76
C HIS A 31 -17.52 5.34 3.05
N TYR A 32 -17.20 5.09 1.79
CA TYR A 32 -17.66 3.91 1.05
C TYR A 32 -16.92 2.62 1.45
N SER A 33 -15.77 2.75 2.13
CA SER A 33 -15.08 1.61 2.77
C SER A 33 -14.88 1.86 4.26
N ASP A 34 -13.68 2.14 4.71
CA ASP A 34 -13.35 2.34 6.12
C ASP A 34 -12.85 3.77 6.45
N GLY A 35 -12.93 4.68 5.50
CA GLY A 35 -12.68 6.10 5.71
C GLY A 35 -13.84 6.78 6.44
N PHE A 36 -13.57 7.94 7.03
CA PHE A 36 -14.55 8.68 7.84
C PHE A 36 -15.18 9.87 7.13
N ASN A 37 -14.76 10.17 5.90
CA ASN A 37 -15.14 11.39 5.21
C ASN A 37 -15.93 11.12 3.93
N THR A 38 -16.90 11.99 3.65
CA THR A 38 -17.61 12.02 2.37
C THR A 38 -16.65 12.40 1.26
N VAL A 39 -16.95 11.97 0.03
CA VAL A 39 -16.13 12.30 -1.14
C VAL A 39 -16.14 13.80 -1.40
N GLU A 40 -17.26 14.50 -1.18
CA GLU A 40 -17.31 15.97 -1.25
C GLU A 40 -16.27 16.63 -0.33
N ALA A 41 -16.17 16.18 0.92
CA ALA A 41 -15.20 16.71 1.86
C ALA A 41 -13.75 16.39 1.45
N ILE A 42 -13.52 15.22 0.85
CA ILE A 42 -12.23 14.82 0.27
C ILE A 42 -11.88 15.72 -0.91
N ALA A 43 -12.83 15.96 -1.84
CA ALA A 43 -12.64 16.82 -3.00
C ALA A 43 -12.27 18.25 -2.59
N ARG A 44 -13.06 18.84 -1.68
CA ARG A 44 -12.79 20.18 -1.15
C ARG A 44 -11.39 20.27 -0.54
N LYS A 45 -11.01 19.27 0.25
CA LYS A 45 -9.67 19.27 0.87
C LYS A 45 -8.54 19.12 -0.14
N ALA A 46 -8.70 18.28 -1.16
CA ALA A 46 -7.71 18.11 -2.23
C ALA A 46 -7.56 19.42 -3.04
N HIS A 47 -8.67 20.07 -3.35
CA HIS A 47 -8.70 21.39 -3.99
C HIS A 47 -7.96 22.44 -3.14
N ASP A 48 -8.28 22.57 -1.85
CA ASP A 48 -7.65 23.54 -0.93
C ASP A 48 -6.14 23.33 -0.80
N LEU A 49 -5.68 22.09 -0.88
CA LEU A 49 -4.26 21.74 -0.86
C LEU A 49 -3.58 21.89 -2.24
N GLY A 50 -4.33 22.09 -3.31
CA GLY A 50 -3.84 22.18 -4.69
C GLY A 50 -3.28 20.87 -5.24
N ILE A 51 -3.61 19.72 -4.63
CA ILE A 51 -3.10 18.40 -5.01
C ILE A 51 -4.15 17.57 -5.76
N GLY A 52 -3.70 16.54 -6.46
CA GLY A 52 -4.57 15.47 -6.94
C GLY A 52 -4.79 14.41 -5.85
N ILE A 53 -5.77 13.54 -6.08
CA ILE A 53 -6.14 12.48 -5.15
C ILE A 53 -6.52 11.19 -5.91
N ALA A 54 -6.17 10.04 -5.36
CA ALA A 54 -6.79 8.77 -5.69
C ALA A 54 -7.61 8.30 -4.48
N VAL A 55 -8.92 8.20 -4.63
CA VAL A 55 -9.78 7.50 -3.69
C VAL A 55 -9.73 6.03 -4.04
N THR A 56 -9.16 5.23 -3.15
CA THR A 56 -8.82 3.82 -3.37
C THR A 56 -9.49 2.94 -2.31
N ASP A 57 -10.80 3.02 -2.23
CA ASP A 57 -11.59 2.26 -1.27
C ASP A 57 -11.35 0.75 -1.41
N HIS A 58 -11.47 0.01 -0.31
CA HIS A 58 -11.28 -1.45 -0.28
C HIS A 58 -12.38 -2.16 -1.08
N ASN A 59 -11.99 -2.85 -2.16
CA ASN A 59 -12.89 -3.60 -3.06
C ASN A 59 -14.13 -2.82 -3.48
N GLU A 60 -14.05 -1.49 -3.56
CA GLU A 60 -15.16 -0.57 -3.82
C GLU A 60 -14.69 0.58 -4.70
N ILE A 61 -15.55 1.07 -5.59
CA ILE A 61 -15.19 2.16 -6.52
C ILE A 61 -16.09 3.40 -6.45
N ARG A 62 -17.17 3.37 -5.66
CA ARG A 62 -18.10 4.51 -5.58
C ARG A 62 -17.38 5.80 -5.22
N GLY A 63 -16.40 5.73 -4.31
CA GLY A 63 -15.57 6.89 -3.96
C GLY A 63 -14.75 7.40 -5.14
N ALA A 64 -14.16 6.49 -5.92
CA ALA A 64 -13.40 6.84 -7.12
C ALA A 64 -14.28 7.42 -8.24
N VAL A 65 -15.50 6.90 -8.42
CA VAL A 65 -16.47 7.40 -9.39
C VAL A 65 -16.97 8.78 -8.99
N GLU A 66 -17.35 8.96 -7.73
CA GLU A 66 -17.87 10.23 -7.24
C GLU A 66 -16.81 11.35 -7.30
N ILE A 67 -15.55 11.08 -6.90
CA ILE A 67 -14.48 12.08 -6.97
C ILE A 67 -14.15 12.48 -8.40
N ASP A 68 -14.36 11.61 -9.36
CA ASP A 68 -14.11 11.88 -10.79
C ASP A 68 -15.06 12.92 -11.37
N GLY A 69 -16.23 13.12 -10.74
CA GLY A 69 -17.18 14.17 -11.08
C GLY A 69 -16.76 15.60 -10.70
N TYR A 70 -15.74 15.78 -9.86
CA TYR A 70 -15.24 17.08 -9.43
C TYR A 70 -14.16 17.58 -10.40
N SER A 71 -14.54 18.41 -11.36
CA SER A 71 -13.67 18.88 -12.46
C SER A 71 -12.49 19.75 -12.02
N ASP A 72 -12.54 20.34 -10.84
CA ASP A 72 -11.53 21.19 -10.23
C ASP A 72 -10.45 20.40 -9.45
N VAL A 73 -10.65 19.08 -9.28
CA VAL A 73 -9.72 18.17 -8.63
C VAL A 73 -9.12 17.21 -9.65
N LEU A 74 -7.79 17.05 -9.65
CA LEU A 74 -7.15 15.98 -10.41
C LEU A 74 -7.43 14.65 -9.72
N SER A 75 -8.43 13.90 -10.18
CA SER A 75 -8.70 12.54 -9.69
C SER A 75 -7.87 11.51 -10.44
N ILE A 76 -7.38 10.49 -9.74
CA ILE A 76 -6.79 9.28 -10.33
C ILE A 76 -7.72 8.11 -10.02
N PRO A 77 -8.46 7.57 -11.01
CA PRO A 77 -9.33 6.43 -10.79
C PRO A 77 -8.55 5.24 -10.23
N GLY A 78 -8.93 4.74 -9.07
CA GLY A 78 -8.20 3.66 -8.42
C GLY A 78 -9.09 2.82 -7.50
N ILE A 79 -8.56 1.68 -7.13
CA ILE A 79 -9.16 0.75 -6.16
C ILE A 79 -8.04 0.08 -5.37
N GLU A 80 -8.25 -0.17 -4.09
CA GLU A 80 -7.43 -1.08 -3.31
C GLU A 80 -8.15 -2.43 -3.18
N MET A 81 -7.64 -3.44 -3.88
CA MET A 81 -8.21 -4.78 -3.81
C MET A 81 -7.53 -5.62 -2.74
N THR A 82 -8.32 -6.45 -2.05
CA THR A 82 -7.82 -7.45 -1.11
C THR A 82 -7.86 -8.83 -1.77
N SER A 83 -6.70 -9.42 -1.99
CA SER A 83 -6.58 -10.77 -2.56
C SER A 83 -7.09 -11.85 -1.60
N LYS A 84 -7.27 -13.08 -2.08
CA LYS A 84 -7.63 -14.25 -1.28
C LYS A 84 -6.69 -14.49 -0.09
N GLU A 85 -5.42 -14.13 -0.25
CA GLU A 85 -4.41 -14.19 0.80
C GLU A 85 -4.57 -13.09 1.87
N GLY A 86 -5.48 -12.14 1.66
CA GLY A 86 -5.69 -10.98 2.52
C GLY A 86 -4.70 -9.85 2.27
N THR A 87 -3.91 -9.93 1.21
CA THR A 87 -2.90 -8.94 0.84
C THR A 87 -3.48 -7.93 -0.13
N HIS A 88 -3.13 -6.67 0.05
CA HIS A 88 -3.65 -5.57 -0.73
C HIS A 88 -2.86 -5.31 -2.01
N ILE A 89 -3.54 -4.74 -2.99
CA ILE A 89 -2.97 -4.26 -4.24
C ILE A 89 -3.72 -3.02 -4.73
N LEU A 90 -2.98 -1.97 -5.07
CA LEU A 90 -3.52 -0.75 -5.66
C LEU A 90 -3.50 -0.84 -7.19
N ILE A 91 -4.63 -0.54 -7.81
CA ILE A 91 -4.79 -0.56 -9.26
C ILE A 91 -5.34 0.78 -9.71
N TYR A 92 -4.57 1.52 -10.50
CA TYR A 92 -4.96 2.81 -11.05
C TYR A 92 -5.29 2.68 -12.54
N PHE A 93 -6.34 3.35 -12.97
CA PHE A 93 -6.84 3.33 -14.34
C PHE A 93 -6.66 4.68 -15.02
N TYR A 94 -6.42 4.66 -16.33
CA TYR A 94 -6.32 5.88 -17.13
C TYR A 94 -7.69 6.53 -17.39
N HIS A 95 -8.77 5.75 -17.31
CA HIS A 95 -10.15 6.16 -17.56
C HIS A 95 -11.07 5.55 -16.52
N ILE A 96 -12.05 6.32 -16.05
CA ILE A 96 -12.99 5.86 -15.02
C ILE A 96 -13.86 4.72 -15.56
N GLU A 97 -14.25 4.77 -16.82
CA GLU A 97 -15.08 3.76 -17.47
C GLU A 97 -14.40 2.38 -17.44
N ASN A 98 -13.08 2.35 -17.56
CA ASN A 98 -12.32 1.10 -17.49
C ASN A 98 -12.29 0.54 -16.06
N LEU A 99 -12.27 1.40 -15.04
CA LEU A 99 -12.40 0.99 -13.65
C LEU A 99 -13.79 0.43 -13.37
N GLU A 100 -14.85 1.06 -13.89
CA GLU A 100 -16.23 0.58 -13.76
C GLU A 100 -16.43 -0.80 -14.41
N VAL A 101 -15.93 -0.99 -15.63
CA VAL A 101 -15.97 -2.30 -16.33
C VAL A 101 -15.17 -3.34 -15.55
N PHE A 102 -13.95 -2.99 -15.10
CA PHE A 102 -13.13 -3.89 -14.29
C PHE A 102 -13.84 -4.29 -13.00
N TYR A 103 -14.45 -3.34 -12.32
CA TYR A 103 -15.19 -3.58 -11.07
C TYR A 103 -16.35 -4.54 -11.28
N LYS A 104 -17.19 -4.26 -12.28
CA LYS A 104 -18.37 -5.07 -12.61
C LYS A 104 -18.00 -6.51 -12.97
N ASP A 105 -16.97 -6.69 -13.83
CA ASP A 105 -16.68 -7.99 -14.43
C ASP A 105 -15.63 -8.79 -13.66
N HIS A 106 -14.80 -8.12 -12.85
CA HIS A 106 -13.61 -8.72 -12.24
C HIS A 106 -13.48 -8.50 -10.72
N VAL A 107 -14.35 -7.70 -10.10
CA VAL A 107 -14.38 -7.53 -8.64
C VAL A 107 -15.68 -8.09 -8.08
N ILE A 108 -16.83 -7.57 -8.48
CA ILE A 108 -18.15 -7.98 -7.94
C ILE A 108 -18.34 -9.51 -7.91
N PRO A 109 -18.05 -10.27 -8.99
CA PRO A 109 -18.29 -11.73 -8.99
C PRO A 109 -17.39 -12.51 -8.02
N TYR A 110 -16.36 -11.87 -7.50
CA TYR A 110 -15.33 -12.49 -6.65
C TYR A 110 -15.24 -11.86 -5.26
N MET A 111 -16.14 -10.94 -4.94
CA MET A 111 -16.19 -10.33 -3.61
C MET A 111 -16.49 -11.38 -2.53
N GLY A 112 -15.93 -11.17 -1.35
CA GLY A 112 -16.32 -11.86 -0.14
C GLY A 112 -17.69 -11.35 0.37
N ASN A 113 -18.06 -11.78 1.57
CA ASN A 113 -19.37 -11.43 2.17
C ASN A 113 -19.50 -9.92 2.48
N GLU A 114 -18.41 -9.22 2.62
CA GLU A 114 -18.35 -7.80 2.98
C GLU A 114 -17.25 -7.09 2.15
N ILE A 115 -17.39 -5.79 1.95
CA ILE A 115 -16.43 -4.95 1.18
C ILE A 115 -15.00 -5.10 1.70
N MET A 116 -14.81 -5.12 3.01
CA MET A 116 -13.50 -5.26 3.65
C MET A 116 -12.97 -6.70 3.67
N SER A 117 -13.78 -7.68 3.24
CA SER A 117 -13.34 -9.08 3.16
C SER A 117 -12.42 -9.31 1.97
N SER A 118 -11.58 -10.35 2.06
CA SER A 118 -10.79 -10.81 0.91
C SER A 118 -11.70 -11.21 -0.24
N THR A 119 -11.28 -10.90 -1.46
CA THR A 119 -11.87 -11.51 -2.65
C THR A 119 -11.48 -13.00 -2.73
N THR A 120 -12.14 -13.76 -3.59
CA THR A 120 -11.77 -15.15 -3.85
C THR A 120 -10.61 -15.29 -4.83
N LEU A 121 -10.13 -14.19 -5.41
CA LEU A 121 -9.03 -14.15 -6.38
C LEU A 121 -7.67 -14.17 -5.69
N GLU A 122 -6.76 -15.00 -6.18
CA GLU A 122 -5.35 -14.93 -5.82
C GLU A 122 -4.68 -13.68 -6.40
N MET A 123 -3.58 -13.23 -5.79
CA MET A 123 -2.86 -12.02 -6.19
C MET A 123 -2.52 -12.00 -7.69
N GLU A 124 -1.99 -13.10 -8.21
CA GLU A 124 -1.63 -13.22 -9.62
C GLU A 124 -2.83 -13.11 -10.58
N GLU A 125 -3.99 -13.61 -10.14
CA GLU A 125 -5.22 -13.51 -10.92
C GLU A 125 -5.74 -12.08 -10.99
N ILE A 126 -5.70 -11.35 -9.85
CA ILE A 126 -6.06 -9.93 -9.82
C ILE A 126 -5.19 -9.15 -10.80
N ILE A 127 -3.87 -9.35 -10.76
CA ILE A 127 -2.92 -8.66 -11.64
C ILE A 127 -3.21 -9.00 -13.12
N LYS A 128 -3.39 -10.28 -13.45
CA LYS A 128 -3.69 -10.70 -14.84
C LYS A 128 -4.98 -10.10 -15.37
N ARG A 129 -6.00 -10.00 -14.54
CA ARG A 129 -7.30 -9.38 -14.90
C ARG A 129 -7.15 -7.87 -15.11
N ALA A 130 -6.47 -7.18 -14.20
CA ALA A 130 -6.20 -5.76 -14.31
C ALA A 130 -5.35 -5.41 -15.55
N ARG A 131 -4.45 -6.30 -15.99
CA ARG A 131 -3.61 -6.12 -17.18
C ARG A 131 -4.36 -6.23 -18.52
N LYS A 132 -5.62 -6.66 -18.51
CA LYS A 132 -6.49 -6.55 -19.70
C LYS A 132 -6.85 -5.10 -20.02
N PHE A 133 -6.68 -4.21 -19.06
CA PHE A 133 -6.90 -2.78 -19.15
C PHE A 133 -5.56 -2.03 -19.12
N LYS A 134 -5.59 -0.79 -19.57
CA LYS A 134 -4.45 0.11 -19.39
C LYS A 134 -4.41 0.59 -17.94
N THR A 135 -3.52 0.00 -17.15
CA THR A 135 -3.43 0.23 -15.70
C THR A 135 -2.01 0.51 -15.24
N VAL A 136 -1.91 1.09 -14.04
CA VAL A 136 -0.71 1.13 -13.20
C VAL A 136 -1.02 0.33 -11.94
N ILE A 137 -0.20 -0.69 -11.65
CA ILE A 137 -0.41 -1.63 -10.55
C ILE A 137 0.73 -1.48 -9.55
N ILE A 138 0.39 -1.27 -8.29
CA ILE A 138 1.32 -0.95 -7.20
C ILE A 138 1.08 -1.89 -6.02
N PHE A 139 2.14 -2.41 -5.40
CA PHE A 139 2.01 -3.01 -4.08
C PHE A 139 2.01 -1.92 -3.01
N PRO A 140 0.87 -1.69 -2.31
CA PRO A 140 0.81 -0.76 -1.20
C PRO A 140 1.57 -1.32 0.01
N HIS A 141 2.07 -0.43 0.86
CA HIS A 141 2.65 -0.74 2.18
C HIS A 141 3.31 -2.13 2.28
N PRO A 142 4.29 -2.50 1.43
CA PRO A 142 4.77 -3.88 1.27
C PRO A 142 5.28 -4.53 2.55
N PHE A 143 5.75 -3.76 3.53
CA PHE A 143 6.18 -4.20 4.86
C PHE A 143 5.21 -3.77 5.96
N CYS A 144 3.91 -3.75 5.69
CA CYS A 144 2.92 -3.53 6.74
C CYS A 144 3.10 -4.53 7.88
N GLY A 145 2.85 -4.10 9.12
CA GLY A 145 2.99 -4.94 10.32
C GLY A 145 1.98 -6.07 10.42
N ILE A 146 0.95 -6.05 9.57
CA ILE A 146 -0.09 -7.07 9.41
C ILE A 146 0.03 -7.73 8.05
N TYR A 147 -0.81 -8.72 7.76
CA TYR A 147 -0.73 -9.55 6.53
C TYR A 147 -1.07 -8.81 5.22
N THR A 148 -1.52 -7.57 5.27
CA THR A 148 -1.96 -6.81 4.09
C THR A 148 -0.83 -6.43 3.12
N GLY A 149 0.43 -6.42 3.58
CA GLY A 149 1.60 -6.17 2.72
C GLY A 149 2.14 -7.43 2.06
N ILE A 150 2.63 -7.32 0.82
CA ILE A 150 3.15 -8.45 0.02
C ILE A 150 4.36 -9.18 0.65
N GLN A 151 5.05 -8.56 1.60
CA GLN A 151 6.18 -9.15 2.32
C GLN A 151 5.77 -9.97 3.54
N ASN A 152 4.50 -10.40 3.61
CA ASN A 152 4.00 -11.28 4.64
C ASN A 152 4.39 -12.76 4.40
N SER A 153 4.10 -13.63 5.38
CA SER A 153 4.48 -15.06 5.35
C SER A 153 3.64 -15.93 4.40
N TYR A 154 2.54 -15.42 3.82
CA TYR A 154 1.73 -16.16 2.83
C TYR A 154 2.38 -16.20 1.45
N PHE A 155 3.37 -15.35 1.19
CA PHE A 155 4.12 -15.34 -0.05
C PHE A 155 5.54 -15.85 0.19
N SER A 156 5.86 -17.03 -0.34
CA SER A 156 7.23 -17.51 -0.38
C SER A 156 8.14 -16.58 -1.20
N GLU A 157 9.43 -16.67 -1.01
CA GLU A 157 10.39 -15.87 -1.77
C GLU A 157 10.24 -16.09 -3.27
N ASP A 158 10.21 -17.36 -3.70
CA ASP A 158 10.00 -17.74 -5.11
C ASP A 158 8.69 -17.20 -5.69
N ARG A 159 7.61 -17.17 -4.88
CA ARG A 159 6.33 -16.60 -5.33
C ARG A 159 6.44 -15.08 -5.51
N ARG A 160 7.10 -14.39 -4.58
CA ARG A 160 7.35 -12.94 -4.71
C ARG A 160 8.20 -12.61 -5.91
N GLU A 161 9.26 -13.37 -6.19
CA GLU A 161 10.11 -13.20 -7.37
C GLU A 161 9.32 -13.30 -8.68
N ARG A 162 8.31 -14.17 -8.74
CA ARG A 162 7.42 -14.26 -9.91
C ARG A 162 6.41 -13.12 -10.00
N ILE A 163 5.94 -12.59 -8.87
CA ILE A 163 4.88 -11.57 -8.83
C ILE A 163 5.45 -10.15 -9.03
N PHE A 164 6.61 -9.84 -8.45
CA PHE A 164 7.19 -8.50 -8.57
C PHE A 164 7.37 -8.01 -10.01
N PRO A 165 7.80 -8.83 -10.99
CA PRO A 165 7.83 -8.39 -12.39
C PRO A 165 6.50 -7.97 -12.97
N MET A 166 5.38 -8.49 -12.45
CA MET A 166 4.03 -8.26 -12.98
C MET A 166 3.45 -6.89 -12.61
N VAL A 167 4.02 -6.18 -11.64
CA VAL A 167 3.55 -4.85 -11.20
C VAL A 167 4.43 -3.72 -11.71
N ASP A 168 3.90 -2.48 -11.71
CA ASP A 168 4.63 -1.30 -12.18
C ASP A 168 5.50 -0.66 -11.10
N GLY A 169 5.15 -0.85 -9.82
CA GLY A 169 5.87 -0.23 -8.72
C GLY A 169 5.46 -0.71 -7.34
N VAL A 170 6.01 0.01 -6.35
CA VAL A 170 5.73 -0.20 -4.92
C VAL A 170 5.51 1.13 -4.22
N GLU A 171 4.66 1.13 -3.20
CA GLU A 171 4.49 2.24 -2.29
C GLU A 171 5.64 2.23 -1.28
N VAL A 172 6.50 3.25 -1.35
CA VAL A 172 7.72 3.33 -0.55
C VAL A 172 7.55 4.07 0.76
N ILE A 173 6.60 5.01 0.82
CA ILE A 173 6.17 5.68 2.05
C ILE A 173 4.66 5.61 2.14
N ASN A 174 4.17 5.13 3.28
CA ASN A 174 2.77 5.11 3.67
C ASN A 174 2.66 5.72 5.07
N SER A 175 1.75 6.69 5.27
CA SER A 175 1.73 7.42 6.54
C SER A 175 1.21 6.58 7.71
N GLU A 176 0.44 5.54 7.44
CA GLU A 176 -0.06 4.58 8.44
C GLU A 176 1.02 3.55 8.86
N ASN A 177 2.09 3.40 8.09
CA ASN A 177 3.20 2.52 8.45
C ASN A 177 4.13 3.15 9.50
N MET A 178 4.91 2.31 10.17
CA MET A 178 6.03 2.76 10.99
C MET A 178 7.23 3.12 10.12
N ASN A 179 8.08 4.04 10.59
CA ASN A 179 9.31 4.47 9.89
C ASN A 179 10.16 3.27 9.43
N LYS A 180 10.38 2.28 10.30
CA LYS A 180 11.14 1.07 9.96
C LYS A 180 10.53 0.30 8.78
N SER A 181 9.20 0.23 8.68
CA SER A 181 8.51 -0.40 7.56
C SER A 181 8.69 0.41 6.27
N ASN A 182 8.55 1.73 6.36
CA ASN A 182 8.75 2.64 5.23
C ASN A 182 10.20 2.60 4.72
N LEU A 183 11.20 2.56 5.60
CA LEU A 183 12.61 2.40 5.20
C LEU A 183 12.84 1.08 4.45
N ARG A 184 12.25 -0.02 4.90
CA ARG A 184 12.32 -1.31 4.20
C ARG A 184 11.61 -1.26 2.85
N SER A 185 10.47 -0.57 2.76
CA SER A 185 9.73 -0.37 1.52
C SER A 185 10.53 0.47 0.52
N ALA A 186 11.23 1.50 0.99
CA ALA A 186 12.13 2.31 0.17
C ALA A 186 13.29 1.49 -0.40
N LEU A 187 13.93 0.66 0.42
CA LEU A 187 14.98 -0.27 -0.03
C LEU A 187 14.45 -1.28 -1.05
N LEU A 188 13.25 -1.81 -0.85
CA LEU A 188 12.61 -2.71 -1.81
C LEU A 188 12.36 -2.00 -3.14
N GLY A 189 11.78 -0.79 -3.11
CA GLY A 189 11.53 0.00 -4.32
C GLY A 189 12.80 0.32 -5.10
N PHE A 190 13.88 0.63 -4.39
CA PHE A 190 15.20 0.83 -4.98
C PHE A 190 15.73 -0.45 -5.64
N ASN A 191 15.72 -1.58 -4.94
CA ASN A 191 16.26 -2.85 -5.41
C ASN A 191 15.48 -3.42 -6.60
N LEU A 192 14.15 -3.25 -6.62
CA LEU A 192 13.32 -3.71 -7.73
C LEU A 192 13.49 -2.87 -9.00
N GLY A 193 14.04 -1.67 -8.90
CA GLY A 193 14.17 -0.76 -10.05
C GLY A 193 12.84 -0.44 -10.73
N LYS A 194 11.74 -0.45 -9.99
CA LYS A 194 10.37 -0.19 -10.44
C LYS A 194 9.96 1.27 -10.21
N GLY A 195 8.75 1.63 -10.59
CA GLY A 195 8.11 2.89 -10.18
C GLY A 195 7.97 2.96 -8.65
N ILE A 196 8.08 4.16 -8.11
CA ILE A 196 7.85 4.40 -6.69
C ILE A 196 6.65 5.31 -6.50
N THR A 197 5.83 5.01 -5.52
CA THR A 197 4.69 5.82 -5.09
C THR A 197 4.72 6.00 -3.57
N GLY A 198 3.94 6.92 -3.09
CA GLY A 198 3.61 7.07 -1.69
C GLY A 198 2.20 7.63 -1.57
N GLY A 199 1.54 7.30 -0.51
CA GLY A 199 0.20 7.75 -0.19
C GLY A 199 0.00 7.88 1.32
N SER A 200 -0.99 8.67 1.70
CA SER A 200 -1.30 8.82 3.11
C SER A 200 -1.94 7.57 3.70
N ASP A 201 -2.58 6.73 2.89
CA ASP A 201 -3.46 5.65 3.37
C ASP A 201 -4.49 6.25 4.36
N GLY A 202 -4.95 7.44 3.96
CA GLY A 202 -5.66 8.34 4.85
C GLY A 202 -7.13 7.94 4.99
N HIS A 203 -7.57 7.80 6.23
CA HIS A 203 -8.97 7.53 6.58
C HIS A 203 -9.67 8.78 7.12
N ARG A 204 -8.91 9.85 7.36
CA ARG A 204 -9.39 11.15 7.83
C ARG A 204 -8.79 12.28 7.00
N ILE A 205 -9.55 13.35 6.75
CA ILE A 205 -9.10 14.53 5.99
C ILE A 205 -7.78 15.09 6.53
N SER A 206 -7.55 15.04 7.84
CA SER A 206 -6.32 15.54 8.47
C SER A 206 -5.06 14.74 8.08
N GLN A 207 -5.20 13.59 7.46
CA GLN A 207 -4.11 12.74 6.97
C GLN A 207 -3.74 13.06 5.51
N MET A 208 -4.67 13.63 4.73
CA MET A 208 -4.46 13.94 3.32
C MET A 208 -3.22 14.83 3.12
N GLY A 209 -2.40 14.45 2.16
CA GLY A 209 -1.17 15.14 1.81
C GLY A 209 -0.02 14.97 2.81
N LYS A 210 -0.12 14.07 3.80
CA LYS A 210 0.99 13.72 4.70
C LYS A 210 2.10 12.95 4.00
N VAL A 211 1.72 12.19 2.98
CA VAL A 211 2.59 11.53 2.03
C VAL A 211 2.04 11.81 0.65
N VAL A 212 2.91 12.23 -0.26
CA VAL A 212 2.53 12.51 -1.64
C VAL A 212 3.55 11.95 -2.62
N THR A 213 3.04 11.58 -3.78
CA THR A 213 3.83 11.28 -4.97
C THR A 213 3.80 12.48 -5.88
N TYR A 214 4.93 12.89 -6.44
CA TYR A 214 4.99 14.02 -7.33
C TYR A 214 5.91 13.77 -8.54
N ALA A 215 5.64 14.50 -9.62
CA ALA A 215 6.45 14.45 -10.84
C ALA A 215 6.35 15.77 -11.60
N THR A 216 7.45 16.19 -12.22
CA THR A 216 7.45 17.30 -13.19
C THR A 216 6.82 16.82 -14.48
N CYS A 217 5.50 17.01 -14.61
CA CYS A 217 4.71 16.61 -15.77
C CYS A 217 3.46 17.48 -15.90
N LYS A 218 2.79 17.42 -17.05
CA LYS A 218 1.49 18.09 -17.21
C LYS A 218 0.50 17.60 -16.17
N ARG A 219 -0.26 18.54 -15.55
CA ARG A 219 -1.32 18.23 -14.58
C ARG A 219 -2.48 17.50 -15.29
N SER A 220 -2.28 16.22 -15.52
CA SER A 220 -3.29 15.34 -16.08
C SER A 220 -3.07 13.90 -15.62
N ARG A 221 -4.16 13.17 -15.49
CA ARG A 221 -4.20 11.74 -15.13
C ARG A 221 -3.21 10.92 -15.94
N LYS A 222 -3.30 11.05 -17.27
CA LYS A 222 -2.43 10.31 -18.21
C LYS A 222 -0.95 10.61 -17.98
N ALA A 223 -0.57 11.89 -17.92
CA ALA A 223 0.84 12.26 -17.77
C ALA A 223 1.42 11.78 -16.43
N PHE A 224 0.62 11.83 -15.38
CA PHE A 224 1.05 11.40 -14.05
C PHE A 224 1.23 9.87 -13.96
N LEU A 225 0.26 9.09 -14.44
CA LEU A 225 0.37 7.63 -14.49
C LEU A 225 1.51 7.16 -15.41
N ASP A 226 1.73 7.84 -16.54
CA ASP A 226 2.88 7.60 -17.41
C ASP A 226 4.21 7.90 -16.69
N ALA A 227 4.26 8.92 -15.82
CA ALA A 227 5.45 9.23 -15.03
C ALA A 227 5.79 8.11 -14.03
N ILE A 228 4.79 7.48 -13.41
CA ILE A 228 5.01 6.30 -12.55
C ILE A 228 5.65 5.17 -13.37
N LYS A 229 5.04 4.81 -14.51
CA LYS A 229 5.56 3.74 -15.40
C LYS A 229 6.97 4.02 -15.91
N LYS A 230 7.27 5.29 -16.21
CA LYS A 230 8.61 5.74 -16.64
C LYS A 230 9.59 5.93 -15.48
N LYS A 231 9.21 5.62 -14.24
CA LYS A 231 10.02 5.72 -13.02
C LYS A 231 10.51 7.15 -12.75
N LYS A 232 9.72 8.15 -13.14
CA LYS A 232 10.03 9.59 -13.01
C LYS A 232 9.39 10.23 -11.78
N THR A 233 8.66 9.46 -10.98
CA THR A 233 8.03 9.93 -9.76
C THR A 233 9.03 10.04 -8.62
N LYS A 234 8.76 10.99 -7.74
CA LYS A 234 9.41 11.23 -6.45
C LYS A 234 8.36 11.14 -5.35
N VAL A 235 8.80 10.81 -4.15
CA VAL A 235 7.91 10.63 -2.99
C VAL A 235 8.46 11.45 -1.83
N VAL A 236 7.59 12.19 -1.17
CA VAL A 236 7.91 12.88 0.08
C VAL A 236 6.80 12.64 1.08
N GLY A 237 7.18 12.35 2.31
CA GLY A 237 6.23 12.12 3.36
C GLY A 237 6.84 11.61 4.65
N LYS A 238 6.02 11.60 5.68
CA LYS A 238 6.37 11.09 7.00
C LYS A 238 5.19 10.37 7.62
N GLU A 239 5.51 9.35 8.41
CA GLU A 239 4.51 8.62 9.19
C GLU A 239 3.76 9.54 10.18
N ILE A 240 2.56 9.11 10.56
CA ILE A 240 1.77 9.77 11.60
C ILE A 240 2.42 9.52 12.97
N ASP A 241 2.36 10.52 13.83
CA ASP A 241 2.88 10.42 15.20
C ASP A 241 2.26 9.22 15.95
N LEU A 242 3.08 8.52 16.75
CA LEU A 242 2.70 7.30 17.44
C LEU A 242 1.41 7.43 18.29
N ILE A 243 1.22 8.58 18.94
CA ILE A 243 0.01 8.85 19.75
C ILE A 243 -1.24 8.87 18.87
N ARG A 244 -1.15 9.47 17.69
CA ARG A 244 -2.25 9.50 16.70
C ARG A 244 -2.52 8.11 16.12
N LYS A 245 -1.48 7.29 15.93
CA LYS A 245 -1.64 5.88 15.50
C LYS A 245 -2.42 5.05 16.50
N VAL A 246 -2.08 5.16 17.79
CA VAL A 246 -2.77 4.41 18.86
C VAL A 246 -4.25 4.77 18.91
N THR A 247 -4.60 6.07 18.83
CA THR A 247 -5.99 6.52 18.85
C THR A 247 -6.74 6.16 17.57
N SER A 248 -6.11 6.28 16.39
CA SER A 248 -6.69 5.91 15.11
C SER A 248 -6.92 4.39 15.01
N ASN A 249 -5.92 3.59 15.36
CA ASN A 249 -6.02 2.14 15.33
C ASN A 249 -7.01 1.59 16.36
N GLY A 250 -7.15 2.24 17.54
CA GLY A 250 -8.16 1.87 18.53
C GLY A 250 -9.59 2.08 18.01
N VAL A 251 -9.83 3.18 17.29
CA VAL A 251 -11.13 3.45 16.63
C VAL A 251 -11.37 2.48 15.47
N LYS A 252 -10.37 2.27 14.60
CA LYS A 252 -10.44 1.27 13.51
C LYS A 252 -10.71 -0.13 14.05
N LEU A 253 -9.97 -0.57 15.08
CA LEU A 253 -10.18 -1.89 15.68
C LEU A 253 -11.59 -2.05 16.21
N ARG A 254 -12.14 -1.04 16.90
CA ARG A 254 -13.51 -1.06 17.41
C ARG A 254 -14.56 -1.10 16.29
N THR A 255 -14.34 -0.34 15.22
CA THR A 255 -15.21 -0.30 14.04
C THR A 255 -15.14 -1.63 13.29
N ASN A 256 -13.93 -2.15 13.06
CA ASN A 256 -13.70 -3.43 12.39
C ASN A 256 -14.25 -4.61 13.17
N LEU A 257 -14.10 -4.63 14.51
CA LEU A 257 -14.71 -5.65 15.38
C LEU A 257 -16.23 -5.68 15.26
N LYS A 258 -16.86 -4.52 15.14
CA LYS A 258 -18.31 -4.40 15.04
C LYS A 258 -18.84 -4.74 13.64
N ASN A 259 -18.14 -4.28 12.61
CA ASN A 259 -18.64 -4.31 11.22
C ASN A 259 -18.02 -5.43 10.38
N TYR A 260 -16.81 -5.92 10.76
CA TYR A 260 -16.04 -6.86 9.96
C TYR A 260 -15.38 -7.95 10.80
N PRO A 261 -16.16 -8.86 11.43
CA PRO A 261 -15.63 -9.90 12.30
C PRO A 261 -14.65 -10.85 11.59
N ASP A 262 -14.82 -11.10 10.30
CA ASP A 262 -13.94 -11.94 9.48
C ASP A 262 -12.51 -11.37 9.38
N LEU A 263 -12.37 -10.05 9.31
CA LEU A 263 -11.07 -9.36 9.30
C LEU A 263 -10.33 -9.55 10.62
N VAL A 264 -11.06 -9.56 11.73
CA VAL A 264 -10.50 -9.79 13.06
C VAL A 264 -10.00 -11.23 13.21
N GLU A 265 -10.79 -12.19 12.76
CA GLU A 265 -10.41 -13.60 12.78
C GLU A 265 -9.15 -13.85 11.94
N LYS A 266 -9.07 -13.27 10.73
CA LYS A 266 -7.88 -13.33 9.88
C LYS A 266 -6.65 -12.67 10.52
N ASN A 267 -6.81 -11.51 11.14
CA ASN A 267 -5.73 -10.84 11.87
C ASN A 267 -5.23 -11.66 13.05
N LEU A 268 -6.12 -12.29 13.80
CA LEU A 268 -5.76 -13.17 14.91
C LEU A 268 -5.03 -14.42 14.42
N LYS A 269 -5.55 -15.09 13.38
CA LYS A 269 -4.90 -16.26 12.75
C LYS A 269 -3.52 -15.91 12.22
N TYR A 270 -3.38 -14.77 11.55
CA TYR A 270 -2.09 -14.30 11.06
C TYR A 270 -1.11 -13.99 12.21
N SER A 271 -1.54 -13.25 13.22
CA SER A 271 -0.72 -12.93 14.39
C SER A 271 -0.22 -14.20 15.07
N TYR A 272 -1.08 -15.21 15.22
CA TYR A 272 -0.72 -16.51 15.76
C TYR A 272 0.32 -17.23 14.88
N THR A 273 0.14 -17.22 13.56
CA THR A 273 1.08 -17.81 12.60
C THR A 273 2.44 -17.14 12.64
N VAL A 274 2.47 -15.80 12.69
CA VAL A 274 3.72 -15.02 12.78
C VAL A 274 4.46 -15.27 14.10
N ILE A 275 3.73 -15.32 15.21
CA ILE A 275 4.32 -15.62 16.52
C ILE A 275 4.92 -17.03 16.54
N ASN A 276 4.20 -18.02 15.98
CA ASN A 276 4.68 -19.38 15.91
C ASN A 276 5.89 -19.54 14.98
N SER A 277 5.90 -18.90 13.81
CA SER A 277 7.04 -18.95 12.89
C SER A 277 8.28 -18.30 13.48
N LYS A 278 8.16 -17.11 14.11
CA LYS A 278 9.27 -16.46 14.83
C LYS A 278 9.75 -17.28 16.00
N SER A 279 8.85 -17.91 16.75
CA SER A 279 9.21 -18.82 17.85
C SER A 279 10.00 -20.03 17.36
N LYS A 280 9.65 -20.62 16.23
CA LYS A 280 10.42 -21.71 15.59
C LYS A 280 11.78 -21.24 15.12
N GLU A 281 11.86 -20.10 14.45
CA GLU A 281 13.12 -19.50 13.98
C GLU A 281 14.08 -19.21 15.16
N ILE A 282 13.57 -18.63 16.25
CA ILE A 282 14.37 -18.40 17.46
C ILE A 282 14.86 -19.73 18.04
N LYS A 283 14.00 -20.76 18.15
CA LYS A 283 14.39 -22.08 18.64
C LYS A 283 15.47 -22.74 17.77
N GLU A 284 15.35 -22.61 16.45
CA GLU A 284 16.36 -23.14 15.52
C GLU A 284 17.69 -22.40 15.62
N ASN A 285 17.66 -21.06 15.72
CA ASN A 285 18.86 -20.24 15.88
C ASN A 285 19.58 -20.53 17.21
N VAL A 286 18.83 -20.70 18.30
CA VAL A 286 19.37 -21.13 19.59
C VAL A 286 19.98 -22.52 19.48
N LYS A 287 19.32 -23.48 18.82
CA LYS A 287 19.83 -24.85 18.61
C LYS A 287 21.11 -24.88 17.75
N ARG A 288 21.18 -24.04 16.69
CA ARG A 288 22.38 -23.87 15.86
C ARG A 288 23.54 -23.26 16.67
N SER A 289 23.27 -22.26 17.50
CA SER A 289 24.27 -21.63 18.37
C SER A 289 24.82 -22.60 19.41
N LEU A 290 23.96 -23.41 20.05
CA LEU A 290 24.37 -24.44 21.01
C LEU A 290 25.18 -25.57 20.36
N ASN A 291 24.79 -26.02 19.15
CA ASN A 291 25.52 -27.05 18.41
C ASN A 291 26.88 -26.55 17.88
N GLY A 292 26.95 -25.26 17.48
CA GLY A 292 28.22 -24.60 17.11
C GLY A 292 29.23 -24.55 18.27
N LYS A 293 28.74 -24.25 19.50
CA LYS A 293 29.57 -24.25 20.72
C LYS A 293 30.05 -25.66 21.11
N LYS A 294 29.22 -26.70 20.88
CA LYS A 294 29.64 -28.10 21.12
C LYS A 294 30.75 -28.56 20.15
N ARG A 295 30.65 -28.20 18.87
CA ARG A 295 31.71 -28.52 17.88
C ARG A 295 33.01 -27.77 18.14
N GLY A 296 32.94 -26.53 18.62
CA GLY A 296 34.11 -25.74 19.00
C GLY A 296 34.84 -26.30 20.25
N ARG A 297 34.10 -26.88 21.21
CA ARG A 297 34.71 -27.55 22.39
C ARG A 297 35.38 -28.87 22.03
N GLN A 298 34.83 -29.69 21.15
CA GLN A 298 35.44 -30.96 20.73
C GLN A 298 36.72 -30.76 19.90
N LYS A 299 36.88 -29.66 19.17
CA LYS A 299 38.14 -29.36 18.46
C LYS A 299 39.26 -28.90 19.40
N LYS A 300 38.95 -28.35 20.61
CA LYS A 300 39.98 -27.94 21.61
C LYS A 300 40.57 -29.09 22.39
N TYR A 301 39.97 -30.27 22.39
CA TYR A 301 40.47 -31.45 23.13
C TYR A 301 41.11 -32.52 22.18
N ARG A 302 41.34 -32.20 20.91
CA ARG A 302 42.01 -33.09 19.95
C ARG A 302 43.40 -32.61 19.52
N VAL A 303 43.96 -31.63 20.23
CA VAL A 303 45.35 -31.18 20.06
C VAL A 303 45.98 -31.10 21.44
N LEU A 304 46.30 -32.25 21.98
CA LEU A 304 47.33 -32.53 23.00
C LEU A 304 47.80 -33.95 22.80
#